data_f5fd3e8ff6941e03bfbc1884e22c66ba
#
_entry.id   f5fd3e8ff6941e03bfbc1884e22c66ba
#
_cell.length_a   1.000
_cell.length_b   1.000
_cell.length_c   1.000
_cell.angle_alpha   90.00
_cell.angle_beta   90.00
_cell.angle_gamma   90.00
#
_symmetry.space_group_name_H-M   'P 1'
#
loop_
_entity.id
_entity.type
_entity.pdbx_description
1 polymer ?
#
loop_
_entity_poly.entity_id
_entity_poly.type
_entity_poly.pdbx_seq_one_letter_code
_entity_poly.pdbx_strand_id
1 'polypeptide(L)'
;MTQLIHLLIYFSLTLLQPVSVEGLWITQDDESGKQKSEVLIYKENGKLYGKIVRLLLPEDQGKICVNCKGKDKGKPIAGLVIVNNLSWDGESWEDGTILDPKSGKLYDCYI
;
A
#
# COMPACT_ATOMS: atom_id res chain seq x y z
N MET A 1 -27.24 -10.94 -34.88
CA MET A 1 -27.99 -10.75 -33.65
C MET A 1 -27.37 -11.48 -32.47
N THR A 2 -27.10 -12.78 -32.58
CA THR A 2 -26.47 -13.58 -31.52
C THR A 2 -25.12 -13.00 -31.08
N GLN A 3 -24.33 -12.50 -32.02
CA GLN A 3 -23.03 -11.91 -31.71
C GLN A 3 -23.10 -10.66 -30.86
N LEU A 4 -24.12 -9.81 -31.09
CA LEU A 4 -24.31 -8.60 -30.27
C LEU A 4 -24.62 -8.95 -28.82
N ILE A 5 -25.43 -9.99 -28.60
CA ILE A 5 -25.78 -10.45 -27.27
C ILE A 5 -24.53 -10.95 -26.54
N HIS A 6 -23.69 -11.73 -27.21
CA HIS A 6 -22.43 -12.21 -26.66
C HIS A 6 -21.50 -11.06 -26.26
N LEU A 7 -21.36 -10.04 -27.09
CA LEU A 7 -20.52 -8.89 -26.79
C LEU A 7 -21.00 -8.13 -25.55
N LEU A 8 -22.32 -7.95 -25.41
CA LEU A 8 -22.89 -7.27 -24.24
C LEU A 8 -22.64 -8.05 -22.96
N ILE A 9 -22.80 -9.37 -22.98
CA ILE A 9 -22.54 -10.23 -21.82
C ILE A 9 -21.07 -10.15 -21.43
N TYR A 10 -20.16 -10.25 -22.39
CA TYR A 10 -18.73 -10.18 -22.15
C TYR A 10 -18.34 -8.85 -21.52
N PHE A 11 -18.85 -7.75 -22.06
CA PHE A 11 -18.61 -6.39 -21.57
C PHE A 11 -19.09 -6.22 -20.11
N SER A 12 -20.26 -6.77 -19.79
CA SER A 12 -20.80 -6.71 -18.43
C SER A 12 -19.93 -7.44 -17.43
N LEU A 13 -19.39 -8.62 -17.80
CA LEU A 13 -18.47 -9.36 -16.93
C LEU A 13 -17.20 -8.56 -16.64
N THR A 14 -16.67 -7.84 -17.63
CA THR A 14 -15.50 -6.99 -17.45
C THR A 14 -15.78 -5.87 -16.43
N LEU A 15 -16.96 -5.26 -16.48
CA LEU A 15 -17.36 -4.20 -15.56
C LEU A 15 -17.58 -4.69 -14.13
N LEU A 16 -17.83 -5.96 -13.93
CA LEU A 16 -18.08 -6.54 -12.61
C LEU A 16 -16.82 -6.99 -11.88
N GLN A 17 -15.64 -6.84 -12.49
CA GLN A 17 -14.39 -7.19 -11.83
C GLN A 17 -14.08 -6.22 -10.70
N PRO A 18 -13.63 -6.72 -9.54
CA PRO A 18 -13.28 -5.85 -8.42
C PRO A 18 -12.08 -4.97 -8.76
N VAL A 19 -12.09 -3.74 -8.22
CA VAL A 19 -10.96 -2.82 -8.35
C VAL A 19 -9.84 -3.32 -7.43
N SER A 20 -8.63 -3.44 -7.99
CA SER A 20 -7.44 -3.82 -7.22
C SER A 20 -6.96 -2.64 -6.38
N VAL A 21 -6.48 -2.92 -5.16
CA VAL A 21 -5.81 -1.93 -4.32
C VAL A 21 -4.33 -1.77 -4.69
N GLU A 22 -3.81 -2.63 -5.55
CA GLU A 22 -2.41 -2.55 -6.00
C GLU A 22 -2.16 -1.28 -6.79
N GLY A 23 -0.96 -0.74 -6.66
CA GLY A 23 -0.54 0.45 -7.38
C GLY A 23 0.08 1.49 -6.47
N LEU A 24 0.31 2.68 -7.02
CA LEU A 24 0.90 3.79 -6.29
C LEU A 24 -0.18 4.61 -5.59
N TRP A 25 0.06 4.88 -4.32
CA TRP A 25 -0.80 5.70 -3.49
C TRP A 25 -0.01 6.86 -2.91
N ILE A 26 -0.68 8.00 -2.73
CA ILE A 26 -0.07 9.17 -2.10
C ILE A 26 -0.60 9.25 -0.67
N THR A 27 0.32 9.39 0.30
CA THR A 27 -0.06 9.67 1.69
C THR A 27 -0.05 11.15 1.93
N GLN A 28 -0.94 11.61 2.82
CA GLN A 28 -1.03 13.01 3.21
C GLN A 28 -0.81 13.14 4.70
N ASP A 29 -0.25 14.27 5.11
CA ASP A 29 -0.16 14.65 6.51
C ASP A 29 -1.55 15.12 6.98
N ASP A 30 -2.05 14.52 8.06
CA ASP A 30 -3.38 14.82 8.59
C ASP A 30 -3.52 16.26 9.08
N GLU A 31 -2.43 16.85 9.56
CA GLU A 31 -2.45 18.23 10.09
C GLU A 31 -2.31 19.28 9.00
N SER A 32 -1.31 19.12 8.12
CA SER A 32 -0.99 20.12 7.10
C SER A 32 -1.69 19.90 5.77
N GLY A 33 -2.17 18.68 5.51
CA GLY A 33 -2.72 18.29 4.21
C GLY A 33 -1.69 18.12 3.12
N LYS A 34 -0.40 18.27 3.45
CA LYS A 34 0.68 18.11 2.47
C LYS A 34 0.88 16.65 2.09
N GLN A 35 1.21 16.42 0.85
CA GLN A 35 1.57 15.08 0.36
C GLN A 35 2.94 14.68 0.91
N LYS A 36 3.01 13.51 1.57
CA LYS A 36 4.20 13.07 2.31
C LYS A 36 5.02 12.05 1.54
N SER A 37 4.37 11.05 0.97
CA SER A 37 5.09 9.95 0.35
C SER A 37 4.26 9.28 -0.74
N GLU A 38 4.95 8.57 -1.61
CA GLU A 38 4.36 7.61 -2.52
C GLU A 38 4.60 6.22 -1.97
N VAL A 39 3.53 5.43 -1.88
CA VAL A 39 3.56 4.05 -1.38
C VAL A 39 3.10 3.13 -2.50
N LEU A 40 3.91 2.12 -2.79
CA LEU A 40 3.55 1.08 -3.74
C LEU A 40 2.90 -0.08 -2.98
N ILE A 41 1.65 -0.36 -3.29
CA ILE A 41 0.95 -1.54 -2.79
C ILE A 41 1.10 -2.65 -3.82
N TYR A 42 1.58 -3.81 -3.40
CA TYR A 42 1.89 -4.93 -4.30
C TYR A 42 1.63 -6.27 -3.62
N LYS A 43 1.42 -7.29 -4.44
CA LYS A 43 1.29 -8.68 -3.97
C LYS A 43 2.61 -9.43 -4.14
N GLU A 44 2.88 -10.29 -3.17
CA GLU A 44 4.00 -11.23 -3.24
C GLU A 44 3.59 -12.50 -2.51
N ASN A 45 3.67 -13.63 -3.18
CA ASN A 45 3.29 -14.94 -2.61
C ASN A 45 1.87 -14.95 -2.02
N GLY A 46 0.94 -14.29 -2.67
CA GLY A 46 -0.46 -14.23 -2.23
C GLY A 46 -0.76 -13.29 -1.07
N LYS A 47 0.25 -12.56 -0.59
CA LYS A 47 0.10 -11.57 0.47
C LYS A 47 0.24 -10.18 -0.09
N LEU A 48 -0.34 -9.20 0.61
CA LEU A 48 -0.25 -7.79 0.23
C LEU A 48 0.78 -7.07 1.10
N TYR A 49 1.57 -6.23 0.44
CA TYR A 49 2.63 -5.42 1.05
C TYR A 49 2.51 -3.98 0.57
N GLY A 50 3.12 -3.07 1.31
CA GLY A 50 3.25 -1.69 0.89
C GLY A 50 4.63 -1.16 1.21
N LYS A 51 5.25 -0.52 0.21
CA LYS A 51 6.61 0.01 0.32
C LYS A 51 6.60 1.50 0.03
N ILE A 52 7.29 2.29 0.86
CA ILE A 52 7.54 3.70 0.56
C ILE A 52 8.54 3.73 -0.59
N VAL A 53 8.11 4.22 -1.75
CA VAL A 53 9.01 4.33 -2.90
C VAL A 53 9.67 5.70 -2.97
N ARG A 54 9.02 6.73 -2.41
CA ARG A 54 9.56 8.09 -2.44
C ARG A 54 8.96 8.95 -1.31
N LEU A 55 9.81 9.77 -0.70
CA LEU A 55 9.40 10.84 0.22
C LEU A 55 9.24 12.13 -0.58
N LEU A 56 8.15 12.86 -0.33
CA LEU A 56 7.77 14.00 -1.15
C LEU A 56 8.11 15.35 -0.53
N LEU A 57 8.28 15.39 0.81
CA LEU A 57 8.62 16.65 1.49
C LEU A 57 10.13 16.88 1.45
N PRO A 58 10.58 18.12 1.14
CA PRO A 58 12.01 18.44 1.11
C PRO A 58 12.72 18.13 2.42
N GLU A 59 12.08 18.40 3.55
CA GLU A 59 12.64 18.17 4.89
C GLU A 59 12.82 16.69 5.24
N ASP A 60 12.17 15.80 4.51
CA ASP A 60 12.22 14.36 4.79
C ASP A 60 13.24 13.62 3.93
N GLN A 61 13.85 14.30 2.96
CA GLN A 61 14.82 13.66 2.07
C GLN A 61 16.02 13.13 2.86
N GLY A 62 16.41 11.88 2.58
CA GLY A 62 17.54 11.23 3.22
C GLY A 62 17.32 10.76 4.64
N LYS A 63 16.12 10.89 5.20
CA LYS A 63 15.82 10.40 6.55
C LYS A 63 15.93 8.89 6.66
N ILE A 64 16.45 8.43 7.79
CA ILE A 64 16.54 7.02 8.13
C ILE A 64 15.58 6.70 9.27
N CYS A 65 15.21 5.43 9.42
CA CYS A 65 14.32 5.00 10.50
C CYS A 65 15.09 4.77 11.79
N VAL A 66 15.28 5.83 12.57
CA VAL A 66 16.02 5.76 13.83
C VAL A 66 15.26 5.01 14.92
N ASN A 67 13.92 5.01 14.86
CA ASN A 67 13.06 4.38 15.85
C ASN A 67 12.57 3.00 15.44
N CYS A 68 12.92 2.53 14.25
CA CYS A 68 12.61 1.17 13.84
C CYS A 68 13.39 0.16 14.68
N LYS A 69 12.85 -1.06 14.73
CA LYS A 69 13.48 -2.17 15.46
C LYS A 69 13.99 -3.23 14.50
N GLY A 70 14.91 -4.04 14.98
CA GLY A 70 15.43 -5.16 14.23
C GLY A 70 16.12 -4.75 12.93
N LYS A 71 15.81 -5.48 11.87
CA LYS A 71 16.46 -5.28 10.56
C LYS A 71 16.22 -3.91 9.93
N ASP A 72 15.14 -3.23 10.31
CA ASP A 72 14.76 -1.95 9.71
C ASP A 72 15.41 -0.75 10.39
N LYS A 73 16.02 -0.95 11.55
CA LYS A 73 16.65 0.15 12.28
C LYS A 73 17.80 0.75 11.47
N GLY A 74 17.74 2.05 11.29
CA GLY A 74 18.76 2.80 10.55
C GLY A 74 18.66 2.72 9.04
N LYS A 75 17.70 1.98 8.50
CA LYS A 75 17.49 1.95 7.06
C LYS A 75 16.87 3.26 6.56
N PRO A 76 17.13 3.63 5.30
CA PRO A 76 16.42 4.75 4.71
C PRO A 76 14.90 4.52 4.77
N ILE A 77 14.15 5.57 5.08
CA ILE A 77 12.68 5.49 5.07
C ILE A 77 12.19 5.28 3.65
N ALA A 78 12.80 5.94 2.66
CA ALA A 78 12.54 5.64 1.25
C ALA A 78 13.04 4.23 0.94
N GLY A 79 12.16 3.36 0.48
CA GLY A 79 12.43 1.94 0.21
C GLY A 79 11.94 0.99 1.31
N LEU A 80 11.48 1.53 2.43
CA LEU A 80 11.06 0.72 3.58
C LEU A 80 9.70 0.08 3.31
N VAL A 81 9.58 -1.22 3.58
CA VAL A 81 8.31 -1.92 3.54
C VAL A 81 7.57 -1.63 4.84
N ILE A 82 6.47 -0.88 4.74
CA ILE A 82 5.70 -0.45 5.92
C ILE A 82 4.41 -1.22 6.13
N VAL A 83 3.81 -1.75 5.05
CA VAL A 83 2.63 -2.61 5.14
C VAL A 83 3.08 -4.04 4.90
N ASN A 84 2.75 -4.94 5.84
CA ASN A 84 3.27 -6.31 5.82
C ASN A 84 2.16 -7.34 5.97
N ASN A 85 2.23 -8.37 5.14
CA ASN A 85 1.56 -9.67 5.33
C ASN A 85 0.04 -9.63 5.42
N LEU A 86 -0.62 -8.72 4.70
CA LEU A 86 -2.06 -8.74 4.62
C LEU A 86 -2.54 -9.97 3.83
N SER A 87 -3.54 -10.65 4.35
CA SER A 87 -4.15 -11.82 3.73
C SER A 87 -5.55 -11.49 3.26
N TRP A 88 -5.94 -12.03 2.11
CA TRP A 88 -7.31 -11.87 1.58
C TRP A 88 -8.25 -12.88 2.25
N ASP A 89 -9.34 -12.38 2.86
CA ASP A 89 -10.31 -13.23 3.55
C ASP A 89 -11.59 -13.49 2.74
N GLY A 90 -11.64 -13.01 1.50
CA GLY A 90 -12.83 -13.09 0.65
C GLY A 90 -13.54 -11.74 0.49
N GLU A 91 -13.29 -10.78 1.37
CA GLU A 91 -13.89 -9.44 1.33
C GLU A 91 -12.87 -8.33 1.45
N SER A 92 -11.87 -8.53 2.28
CA SER A 92 -10.85 -7.51 2.56
C SER A 92 -9.50 -8.14 2.83
N TRP A 93 -8.47 -7.28 2.83
CA TRP A 93 -7.10 -7.65 3.21
C TRP A 93 -6.95 -7.43 4.70
N GLU A 94 -6.62 -8.50 5.44
CA GLU A 94 -6.65 -8.55 6.91
C GLU A 94 -5.36 -9.11 7.49
N ASP A 95 -5.23 -9.00 8.81
CA ASP A 95 -4.20 -9.66 9.63
C ASP A 95 -2.77 -9.26 9.28
N GLY A 96 -2.61 -8.03 8.81
CA GLY A 96 -1.29 -7.47 8.58
C GLY A 96 -0.94 -6.40 9.58
N THR A 97 0.23 -5.78 9.37
CA THR A 97 0.72 -4.67 10.18
C THR A 97 1.11 -3.49 9.32
N ILE A 98 1.06 -2.31 9.91
CA ILE A 98 1.61 -1.10 9.31
C ILE A 98 2.61 -0.48 10.28
N LEU A 99 3.78 -0.12 9.76
CA LEU A 99 4.85 0.54 10.49
C LEU A 99 4.73 2.04 10.33
N ASP A 100 4.74 2.77 11.45
CA ASP A 100 4.96 4.22 11.43
C ASP A 100 6.46 4.47 11.54
N PRO A 101 7.14 4.91 10.48
CA PRO A 101 8.59 5.07 10.52
C PRO A 101 9.04 6.22 11.42
N LYS A 102 8.16 7.15 11.75
CA LYS A 102 8.50 8.26 12.65
C LYS A 102 8.63 7.79 14.09
N SER A 103 7.70 6.97 14.57
CA SER A 103 7.70 6.46 15.95
C SER A 103 8.33 5.08 16.09
N GLY A 104 8.45 4.33 15.00
CA GLY A 104 8.87 2.93 15.02
C GLY A 104 7.80 1.97 15.50
N LYS A 105 6.57 2.45 15.72
CA LYS A 105 5.47 1.61 16.20
C LYS A 105 4.81 0.84 15.08
N LEU A 106 4.38 -0.37 15.40
CA LEU A 106 3.59 -1.21 14.52
C LEU A 106 2.13 -1.18 14.97
N TYR A 107 1.24 -1.10 14.01
CA TYR A 107 -0.20 -1.14 14.23
C TYR A 107 -0.81 -2.25 13.39
N ASP A 108 -1.91 -2.81 13.86
CA ASP A 108 -2.70 -3.73 13.04
C ASP A 108 -3.23 -2.99 11.81
N CYS A 109 -3.25 -3.69 10.69
CA CYS A 109 -3.62 -3.09 9.41
C CYS A 109 -4.60 -3.98 8.66
N TYR A 110 -5.56 -3.34 8.02
CA TYR A 110 -6.45 -3.98 7.05
C TYR A 110 -6.81 -2.98 5.95
N ILE A 111 -7.17 -3.49 4.80
CA ILE A 111 -7.57 -2.67 3.65
C ILE A 111 -8.86 -3.23 3.04
#